data_27ef5fa78f87eed60239685e78ec68f3
#
_entry.id   27ef5fa78f87eed60239685e78ec68f3
#
_cell.length_a   1.000
_cell.length_b   1.000
_cell.length_c   1.000
_cell.angle_alpha   90.00
_cell.angle_beta   90.00
_cell.angle_gamma   90.00
#
_symmetry.space_group_name_H-M   'P 1'
#
loop_
_entity.id
_entity.type
_entity.pdbx_description
1 polymer ?
#
loop_
_entity_poly.entity_id
_entity_poly.type
_entity_poly.pdbx_seq_one_letter_code
_entity_poly.pdbx_strand_id
1 'polypeptide(L)'
;MEIQLFNGENEELTNLLCSNDWKYHSNPHLENETIQKAVENGYYSNGRETFWIILDTKKVGIIIIDDIDDTIPLFDIRLTEGARGKNIGTQALLWLKDYLFGEKQKIRIEGYTRADNLAMRKCFTKAGFVKEGYLRNAWENEDGTISDTVLYGAIFDDWKENRITQSKIDVLPY
;
A
#
# COMPACT_ATOMS: atom_id res chain seq x y z
N MET A 1 14.13 0.46 10.60
CA MET A 1 13.42 -0.14 9.45
C MET A 1 14.22 0.20 8.21
N GLU A 2 14.44 -0.78 7.36
CA GLU A 2 15.12 -0.66 6.08
C GLU A 2 14.15 -1.04 4.96
N ILE A 3 14.24 -0.39 3.81
CA ILE A 3 13.46 -0.72 2.60
C ILE A 3 14.46 -1.10 1.51
N GLN A 4 14.26 -2.26 0.92
CA GLN A 4 15.15 -2.82 -0.10
C GLN A 4 14.36 -3.24 -1.33
N LEU A 5 14.84 -2.88 -2.51
CA LEU A 5 14.23 -3.30 -3.77
C LEU A 5 14.24 -4.85 -3.86
N PHE A 6 13.10 -5.41 -4.24
CA PHE A 6 12.99 -6.83 -4.59
C PHE A 6 13.81 -7.10 -5.85
N ASN A 7 14.70 -8.09 -5.78
CA ASN A 7 15.61 -8.42 -6.88
C ASN A 7 15.55 -9.92 -7.22
N GLY A 8 14.34 -10.47 -7.26
CA GLY A 8 14.10 -11.85 -7.69
C GLY A 8 14.21 -12.90 -6.58
N GLU A 9 14.06 -12.51 -5.30
CA GLU A 9 14.00 -13.45 -4.16
C GLU A 9 12.62 -14.14 -4.10
N ASN A 10 12.32 -14.92 -5.15
CA ASN A 10 10.99 -15.48 -5.43
C ASN A 10 10.51 -16.44 -4.34
N GLU A 11 11.40 -17.30 -3.83
CA GLU A 11 11.08 -18.25 -2.76
C GLU A 11 10.70 -17.51 -1.47
N GLU A 12 11.45 -16.49 -1.09
CA GLU A 12 11.18 -15.68 0.09
C GLU A 12 9.88 -14.89 -0.04
N LEU A 13 9.60 -14.36 -1.23
CA LEU A 13 8.35 -13.66 -1.54
C LEU A 13 7.15 -14.61 -1.41
N THR A 14 7.24 -15.79 -2.01
CA THR A 14 6.21 -16.81 -1.92
C THR A 14 5.97 -17.22 -0.47
N ASN A 15 7.04 -17.47 0.28
CA ASN A 15 6.95 -17.83 1.69
C ASN A 15 6.29 -16.73 2.53
N LEU A 16 6.67 -15.46 2.35
CA LEU A 16 6.06 -14.35 3.07
C LEU A 16 4.57 -14.25 2.74
N LEU A 17 4.20 -14.32 1.46
CA LEU A 17 2.83 -14.11 1.03
C LEU A 17 1.90 -15.26 1.41
N CYS A 18 2.36 -16.52 1.33
CA CYS A 18 1.53 -17.69 1.60
C CYS A 18 1.49 -18.11 3.07
N SER A 19 2.47 -17.69 3.89
CA SER A 19 2.52 -18.03 5.33
C SER A 19 1.79 -17.04 6.23
N ASN A 20 1.14 -16.03 5.67
CA ASN A 20 0.46 -14.99 6.43
C ASN A 20 -0.99 -14.80 5.96
N ASP A 21 -1.83 -14.30 6.86
CA ASP A 21 -3.21 -13.89 6.57
C ASP A 21 -3.26 -12.38 6.26
N TRP A 22 -3.89 -12.07 5.13
CA TRP A 22 -4.07 -10.71 4.61
C TRP A 22 -5.52 -10.24 4.70
N LYS A 23 -6.12 -10.37 5.88
CA LYS A 23 -7.54 -10.13 6.22
C LYS A 23 -8.23 -8.99 5.47
N TYR A 24 -7.52 -7.92 5.14
CA TYR A 24 -8.10 -6.72 4.51
C TYR A 24 -7.80 -6.62 3.01
N HIS A 25 -7.32 -7.68 2.40
CA HIS A 25 -7.17 -7.81 0.95
C HIS A 25 -8.31 -8.65 0.37
N SER A 26 -8.59 -8.46 -0.91
CA SER A 26 -9.64 -9.23 -1.60
C SER A 26 -9.33 -10.74 -1.60
N ASN A 27 -8.05 -11.09 -1.59
CA ASN A 27 -7.54 -12.44 -1.46
C ASN A 27 -6.73 -12.55 -0.15
N PRO A 28 -7.35 -12.89 0.99
CA PRO A 28 -6.67 -12.95 2.28
C PRO A 28 -5.72 -14.14 2.40
N HIS A 29 -5.97 -15.22 1.67
CA HIS A 29 -5.17 -16.46 1.67
C HIS A 29 -4.59 -16.70 0.27
N LEU A 30 -3.28 -16.64 0.15
CA LEU A 30 -2.59 -16.79 -1.12
C LEU A 30 -1.95 -18.18 -1.22
N GLU A 31 -2.17 -18.85 -2.34
CA GLU A 31 -1.62 -20.17 -2.61
C GLU A 31 -0.28 -20.10 -3.35
N ASN A 32 0.63 -21.02 -3.06
CA ASN A 32 1.97 -21.08 -3.65
C ASN A 32 1.93 -21.06 -5.18
N GLU A 33 1.06 -21.86 -5.79
CA GLU A 33 0.95 -21.95 -7.25
C GLU A 33 0.53 -20.61 -7.87
N THR A 34 -0.39 -19.90 -7.21
CA THR A 34 -0.84 -18.56 -7.65
C THR A 34 0.30 -17.55 -7.61
N ILE A 35 1.09 -17.53 -6.53
CA ILE A 35 2.22 -16.61 -6.39
C ILE A 35 3.35 -16.96 -7.35
N GLN A 36 3.65 -18.24 -7.55
CA GLN A 36 4.67 -18.69 -8.52
C GLN A 36 4.31 -18.24 -9.94
N LYS A 37 3.05 -18.44 -10.36
CA LYS A 37 2.57 -17.97 -11.67
C LYS A 37 2.66 -16.44 -11.79
N ALA A 38 2.33 -15.71 -10.73
CA ALA A 38 2.44 -14.26 -10.72
C ALA A 38 3.91 -13.79 -10.86
N VAL A 39 4.84 -14.45 -10.20
CA VAL A 39 6.29 -14.21 -10.31
C VAL A 39 6.77 -14.50 -11.74
N GLU A 40 6.43 -15.66 -12.27
CA GLU A 40 6.82 -16.08 -13.65
C GLU A 40 6.30 -15.10 -14.71
N ASN A 41 5.11 -14.55 -14.51
CA ASN A 41 4.50 -13.56 -15.40
C ASN A 41 5.04 -12.13 -15.16
N GLY A 42 5.99 -11.94 -14.24
CA GLY A 42 6.57 -10.64 -13.93
C GLY A 42 5.66 -9.69 -13.17
N TYR A 43 4.62 -10.18 -12.49
CA TYR A 43 3.67 -9.34 -11.75
C TYR A 43 4.34 -8.40 -10.75
N TYR A 44 5.44 -8.81 -10.14
CA TYR A 44 6.13 -8.02 -9.11
C TYR A 44 7.21 -7.07 -9.67
N SER A 45 7.39 -7.02 -11.00
CA SER A 45 8.46 -6.25 -11.64
C SER A 45 8.06 -5.52 -12.92
N ASN A 46 7.16 -6.09 -13.74
CA ASN A 46 6.79 -5.49 -15.02
C ASN A 46 5.77 -4.35 -14.82
N GLY A 47 6.19 -3.10 -15.05
CA GLY A 47 5.39 -1.91 -14.78
C GLY A 47 5.17 -1.64 -13.27
N ARG A 48 5.90 -2.38 -12.41
CA ARG A 48 5.84 -2.30 -10.95
C ARG A 48 7.22 -2.22 -10.34
N GLU A 49 7.28 -1.65 -9.15
CA GLU A 49 8.43 -1.76 -8.26
C GLU A 49 7.99 -2.36 -6.93
N THR A 50 8.62 -3.45 -6.55
CA THR A 50 8.35 -4.15 -5.30
C THR A 50 9.51 -3.98 -4.34
N PHE A 51 9.20 -3.70 -3.08
CA PHE A 51 10.20 -3.48 -2.03
C PHE A 51 9.93 -4.35 -0.81
N TRP A 52 10.99 -4.89 -0.23
CA TRP A 52 10.97 -5.51 1.08
C TRP A 52 10.92 -4.47 2.18
N ILE A 53 10.12 -4.71 3.19
CA ILE A 53 10.18 -4.01 4.48
C ILE A 53 10.96 -4.90 5.43
N ILE A 54 12.12 -4.42 5.89
CA ILE A 54 13.06 -5.17 6.71
C ILE A 54 13.15 -4.54 8.11
N LEU A 55 13.03 -5.38 9.13
CA LEU A 55 13.21 -5.04 10.54
C LEU A 55 14.16 -6.04 11.18
N ASP A 56 15.24 -5.56 11.80
CA ASP A 56 16.23 -6.40 12.45
C ASP A 56 16.69 -7.58 11.57
N THR A 57 17.06 -7.27 10.33
CA THR A 57 17.48 -8.20 9.26
C THR A 57 16.40 -9.16 8.74
N LYS A 58 15.17 -9.09 9.23
CA LYS A 58 14.07 -9.94 8.80
C LYS A 58 13.16 -9.21 7.82
N LYS A 59 12.80 -9.86 6.73
CA LYS A 59 11.75 -9.42 5.81
C LYS A 59 10.39 -9.57 6.51
N VAL A 60 9.77 -8.45 6.88
CA VAL A 60 8.53 -8.42 7.67
C VAL A 60 7.32 -7.90 6.89
N GLY A 61 7.52 -7.55 5.63
CA GLY A 61 6.47 -7.06 4.76
C GLY A 61 6.99 -6.68 3.39
N ILE A 62 6.06 -6.21 2.55
CA ILE A 62 6.34 -5.70 1.21
C ILE A 62 5.56 -4.43 0.93
N ILE A 63 6.08 -3.62 0.00
CA ILE A 63 5.37 -2.56 -0.71
C ILE A 63 5.45 -2.92 -2.18
N ILE A 64 4.32 -2.90 -2.88
CA ILE A 64 4.24 -3.02 -4.34
C ILE A 64 3.71 -1.69 -4.85
N ILE A 65 4.45 -1.04 -5.73
CA ILE A 65 4.01 0.18 -6.41
C ILE A 65 3.53 -0.25 -7.78
N ASP A 66 2.25 -0.07 -8.04
CA ASP A 66 1.61 -0.37 -9.31
C ASP A 66 1.71 0.84 -10.24
N ASP A 67 1.76 0.57 -11.56
CA ASP A 67 1.78 1.59 -12.61
C ASP A 67 2.86 2.65 -12.36
N ILE A 68 4.09 2.19 -12.10
CA ILE A 68 5.20 3.07 -11.69
C ILE A 68 5.47 4.19 -12.71
N ASP A 69 5.11 4.00 -13.98
CA ASP A 69 5.27 5.00 -15.03
C ASP A 69 4.14 6.04 -15.03
N ASP A 70 2.99 5.77 -14.40
CA ASP A 70 1.91 6.76 -14.26
C ASP A 70 2.35 7.91 -13.34
N THR A 71 1.76 9.08 -13.56
CA THR A 71 1.94 10.26 -12.69
C THR A 71 1.25 10.12 -11.34
N ILE A 72 0.29 9.20 -11.24
CA ILE A 72 -0.52 8.89 -10.05
C ILE A 72 -0.49 7.39 -9.79
N PRO A 73 0.61 6.83 -9.29
CA PRO A 73 0.70 5.40 -9.01
C PRO A 73 -0.18 4.98 -7.84
N LEU A 74 -0.61 3.72 -7.89
CA LEU A 74 -1.25 3.03 -6.78
C LEU A 74 -0.20 2.20 -6.02
N PHE A 75 -0.57 1.67 -4.87
CA PHE A 75 0.30 0.77 -4.12
C PHE A 75 -0.46 -0.24 -3.27
N ASP A 76 0.19 -1.38 -3.03
CA ASP A 76 -0.18 -2.37 -2.01
C ASP A 76 0.88 -2.40 -0.92
N ILE A 77 0.48 -2.49 0.34
CA ILE A 77 1.38 -2.66 1.49
C ILE A 77 0.90 -3.81 2.36
N ARG A 78 1.82 -4.74 2.63
CA ARG A 78 1.55 -5.91 3.48
C ARG A 78 2.58 -6.01 4.59
N LEU A 79 2.12 -6.20 5.82
CA LEU A 79 2.95 -6.45 6.99
C LEU A 79 2.54 -7.76 7.65
N THR A 80 3.51 -8.60 7.97
CA THR A 80 3.28 -9.80 8.78
C THR A 80 2.65 -9.43 10.12
N GLU A 81 1.92 -10.36 10.73
CA GLU A 81 1.23 -10.11 12.01
C GLU A 81 2.19 -9.58 13.08
N GLY A 82 3.36 -10.18 13.22
CA GLY A 82 4.36 -9.76 14.21
C GLY A 82 4.93 -8.36 14.01
N ALA A 83 4.76 -7.77 12.82
CA ALA A 83 5.20 -6.40 12.49
C ALA A 83 4.09 -5.36 12.66
N ARG A 84 2.82 -5.78 12.78
CA ARG A 84 1.70 -4.88 12.94
C ARG A 84 1.70 -4.20 14.31
N GLY A 85 1.07 -3.03 14.42
CA GLY A 85 0.96 -2.28 15.69
C GLY A 85 2.24 -1.59 16.18
N LYS A 86 3.36 -1.74 15.48
CA LYS A 86 4.70 -1.21 15.83
C LYS A 86 5.08 0.06 15.05
N ASN A 87 4.11 0.78 14.50
CA ASN A 87 4.31 1.99 13.70
C ASN A 87 5.06 1.77 12.35
N ILE A 88 5.34 0.51 11.98
CA ILE A 88 6.08 0.18 10.74
C ILE A 88 5.29 0.61 9.50
N GLY A 89 3.97 0.38 9.47
CA GLY A 89 3.13 0.81 8.34
C GLY A 89 3.16 2.33 8.11
N THR A 90 3.18 3.12 9.18
CA THR A 90 3.32 4.58 9.06
C THR A 90 4.69 4.98 8.51
N GLN A 91 5.76 4.35 9.01
CA GLN A 91 7.11 4.60 8.50
C GLN A 91 7.26 4.19 7.03
N ALA A 92 6.66 3.07 6.63
CA ALA A 92 6.64 2.61 5.25
C ALA A 92 5.91 3.59 4.33
N LEU A 93 4.77 4.16 4.76
CA LEU A 93 4.06 5.19 4.00
C LEU A 93 4.82 6.52 3.92
N LEU A 94 5.56 6.91 4.95
CA LEU A 94 6.42 8.10 4.90
C LEU A 94 7.56 7.89 3.90
N TRP A 95 8.23 6.73 3.96
CA TRP A 95 9.24 6.36 2.97
C TRP A 95 8.68 6.34 1.55
N LEU A 96 7.48 5.78 1.35
CA LEU A 96 6.82 5.72 0.05
C LEU A 96 6.59 7.13 -0.53
N LYS A 97 6.18 8.09 0.30
CA LYS A 97 6.03 9.50 -0.12
C LYS A 97 7.38 10.10 -0.55
N ASP A 98 8.42 9.89 0.26
CA ASP A 98 9.76 10.42 -0.04
C ASP A 98 10.29 9.81 -1.36
N TYR A 99 10.09 8.52 -1.57
CA TYR A 99 10.46 7.83 -2.80
C TYR A 99 9.69 8.33 -4.01
N LEU A 100 8.35 8.33 -3.95
CA LEU A 100 7.52 8.67 -5.11
C LEU A 100 7.57 10.16 -5.44
N PHE A 101 7.61 11.04 -4.46
CA PHE A 101 7.68 12.48 -4.70
C PHE A 101 9.12 12.95 -4.93
N GLY A 102 10.07 12.49 -4.12
CA GLY A 102 11.46 12.94 -4.18
C GLY A 102 12.24 12.34 -5.35
N GLU A 103 12.18 11.03 -5.52
CA GLU A 103 12.98 10.33 -6.53
C GLU A 103 12.22 10.15 -7.85
N LYS A 104 10.93 9.76 -7.80
CA LYS A 104 10.13 9.45 -9.01
C LYS A 104 9.35 10.66 -9.54
N GLN A 105 9.35 11.80 -8.84
CA GLN A 105 8.70 13.04 -9.26
C GLN A 105 7.21 12.89 -9.57
N LYS A 106 6.52 12.03 -8.82
CA LYS A 106 5.08 11.82 -8.95
C LYS A 106 4.31 13.03 -8.42
N ILE A 107 3.10 13.27 -8.93
CA ILE A 107 2.30 14.43 -8.54
C ILE A 107 1.35 14.11 -7.38
N ARG A 108 0.95 12.82 -7.27
CA ARG A 108 -0.03 12.35 -6.30
C ARG A 108 0.19 10.86 -6.02
N ILE A 109 -0.19 10.42 -4.84
CA ILE A 109 -0.24 9.01 -4.43
C ILE A 109 -1.65 8.73 -3.94
N GLU A 110 -2.26 7.65 -4.40
CA GLU A 110 -3.57 7.20 -3.96
C GLU A 110 -3.47 5.89 -3.19
N GLY A 111 -4.24 5.82 -2.11
CA GLY A 111 -4.37 4.61 -1.30
C GLY A 111 -5.82 4.31 -0.98
N TYR A 112 -6.21 3.06 -1.18
CA TYR A 112 -7.54 2.55 -0.90
C TYR A 112 -7.46 1.53 0.23
N THR A 113 -8.45 1.55 1.12
CA THR A 113 -8.54 0.51 2.15
C THR A 113 -9.99 0.29 2.56
N ARG A 114 -10.32 -0.92 2.98
CA ARG A 114 -11.65 -1.22 3.54
C ARG A 114 -11.95 -0.27 4.70
N ALA A 115 -13.20 0.17 4.78
CA ALA A 115 -13.64 1.14 5.78
C ALA A 115 -13.46 0.64 7.23
N ASP A 116 -13.53 -0.67 7.44
CA ASP A 116 -13.32 -1.33 8.75
C ASP A 116 -11.83 -1.58 9.08
N ASN A 117 -10.90 -1.35 8.15
CA ASN A 117 -9.45 -1.45 8.41
C ASN A 117 -8.92 -0.22 9.17
N LEU A 118 -9.30 -0.12 10.44
CA LEU A 118 -8.92 1.02 11.28
C LEU A 118 -7.40 1.18 11.43
N ALA A 119 -6.65 0.08 11.37
CA ALA A 119 -5.20 0.11 11.50
C ALA A 119 -4.58 0.86 10.31
N MET A 120 -4.93 0.50 9.07
CA MET A 120 -4.42 1.16 7.87
C MET A 120 -4.89 2.63 7.77
N ARG A 121 -6.15 2.89 8.10
CA ARG A 121 -6.68 4.27 8.14
C ARG A 121 -5.89 5.17 9.10
N LYS A 122 -5.50 4.65 10.29
CA LYS A 122 -4.62 5.37 11.23
C LYS A 122 -3.22 5.57 10.65
N CYS A 123 -2.68 4.60 9.91
CA CYS A 123 -1.38 4.75 9.24
C CYS A 123 -1.43 5.88 8.21
N PHE A 124 -2.45 5.90 7.35
CA PHE A 124 -2.66 6.98 6.37
C PHE A 124 -2.68 8.37 7.03
N THR A 125 -3.54 8.55 8.05
CA THR A 125 -3.64 9.83 8.74
C THR A 125 -2.31 10.25 9.38
N LYS A 126 -1.59 9.33 10.04
CA LYS A 126 -0.29 9.62 10.65
C LYS A 126 0.81 9.92 9.64
N ALA A 127 0.73 9.35 8.45
CA ALA A 127 1.66 9.61 7.36
C ALA A 127 1.29 10.88 6.55
N GLY A 128 0.23 11.61 6.95
CA GLY A 128 -0.18 12.85 6.32
C GLY A 128 -0.98 12.68 5.03
N PHE A 129 -1.57 11.51 4.81
CA PHE A 129 -2.57 11.34 3.75
C PHE A 129 -3.91 11.92 4.19
N VAL A 130 -4.61 12.54 3.27
CA VAL A 130 -5.93 13.15 3.47
C VAL A 130 -7.01 12.17 3.02
N LYS A 131 -8.06 11.99 3.84
CA LYS A 131 -9.24 11.24 3.44
C LYS A 131 -10.02 12.07 2.42
N GLU A 132 -10.25 11.52 1.24
CA GLU A 132 -10.87 12.24 0.12
C GLU A 132 -12.14 11.58 -0.38
N GLY A 133 -12.44 10.35 0.03
CA GLY A 133 -13.66 9.69 -0.39
C GLY A 133 -14.09 8.55 0.53
N TYR A 134 -15.40 8.30 0.52
CA TYR A 134 -16.03 7.11 1.09
C TYR A 134 -16.86 6.46 -0.01
N LEU A 135 -16.46 5.28 -0.41
CA LEU A 135 -17.02 4.56 -1.54
C LEU A 135 -17.88 3.41 -1.01
N ARG A 136 -19.16 3.48 -1.23
CA ARG A 136 -20.10 2.43 -0.80
C ARG A 136 -19.98 1.22 -1.70
N ASN A 137 -19.97 0.00 -1.11
CA ASN A 137 -19.92 -1.26 -1.84
C ASN A 137 -18.78 -1.35 -2.87
N ALA A 138 -17.60 -0.87 -2.51
CA ALA A 138 -16.46 -0.76 -3.42
C ALA A 138 -15.31 -1.73 -3.11
N TRP A 139 -15.57 -2.75 -2.30
CA TRP A 139 -14.60 -3.80 -1.99
C TRP A 139 -15.29 -5.16 -1.92
N GLU A 140 -14.96 -6.04 -2.85
CA GLU A 140 -15.41 -7.43 -2.85
C GLU A 140 -14.50 -8.28 -1.96
N ASN A 141 -15.09 -9.01 -1.03
CA ASN A 141 -14.40 -9.96 -0.16
C ASN A 141 -14.40 -11.36 -0.75
N GLU A 142 -13.47 -12.21 -0.33
CA GLU A 142 -13.33 -13.60 -0.78
C GLU A 142 -14.62 -14.43 -0.58
N ASP A 143 -15.37 -14.14 0.48
CA ASP A 143 -16.64 -14.82 0.81
C ASP A 143 -17.84 -14.28 0.01
N GLY A 144 -17.60 -13.40 -0.96
CA GLY A 144 -18.65 -12.77 -1.79
C GLY A 144 -19.40 -11.63 -1.10
N THR A 145 -19.09 -11.31 0.15
CA THR A 145 -19.64 -10.12 0.80
C THR A 145 -18.98 -8.86 0.25
N ILE A 146 -19.70 -7.74 0.35
CA ILE A 146 -19.22 -6.45 -0.14
C ILE A 146 -18.98 -5.51 1.05
N SER A 147 -17.85 -4.82 1.02
CA SER A 147 -17.46 -3.82 2.02
C SER A 147 -17.32 -2.43 1.40
N ASP A 148 -17.43 -1.41 2.23
CA ASP A 148 -17.14 -0.05 1.83
C ASP A 148 -15.63 0.21 1.85
N THR A 149 -15.20 1.19 1.05
CA THR A 149 -13.80 1.60 0.90
C THR A 149 -13.62 3.06 1.26
N VAL A 150 -12.47 3.39 1.81
CA VAL A 150 -12.05 4.77 2.05
C VAL A 150 -10.85 5.08 1.17
N LEU A 151 -10.96 6.18 0.41
CA LEU A 151 -9.89 6.73 -0.41
C LEU A 151 -9.10 7.77 0.39
N TYR A 152 -7.79 7.64 0.31
CA TYR A 152 -6.81 8.59 0.85
C TYR A 152 -5.88 9.06 -0.26
N GLY A 153 -5.52 10.36 -0.23
CA GLY A 153 -4.58 10.95 -1.16
C GLY A 153 -3.44 11.67 -0.45
N ALA A 154 -2.27 11.67 -1.06
CA ALA A 154 -1.17 12.59 -0.74
C ALA A 154 -0.74 13.29 -2.02
N ILE A 155 -0.38 14.58 -1.96
CA ILE A 155 0.02 15.37 -3.11
C ILE A 155 1.44 15.91 -2.93
N PHE A 156 2.13 16.09 -4.06
CA PHE A 156 3.51 16.57 -4.10
C PHE A 156 3.70 17.92 -3.38
N ASP A 157 2.80 18.88 -3.60
CA ASP A 157 2.93 20.21 -2.99
C ASP A 157 2.85 20.18 -1.46
N ASP A 158 1.99 19.34 -0.90
CA ASP A 158 1.89 19.15 0.55
C ASP A 158 3.16 18.52 1.13
N TRP A 159 3.70 17.51 0.45
CA TRP A 159 4.96 16.87 0.83
C TRP A 159 6.12 17.88 0.77
N LYS A 160 6.25 18.63 -0.34
CA LYS A 160 7.32 19.60 -0.57
C LYS A 160 7.30 20.73 0.45
N GLU A 161 6.11 21.23 0.82
CA GLU A 161 5.94 22.33 1.75
C GLU A 161 5.74 21.87 3.20
N ASN A 162 5.84 20.56 3.47
CA ASN A 162 5.60 19.95 4.78
C ASN A 162 4.30 20.42 5.43
N ARG A 163 3.21 20.42 4.67
CA ARG A 163 1.88 20.80 5.12
C ARG A 163 0.85 19.72 4.78
N ILE A 164 -0.39 19.90 5.23
CA ILE A 164 -1.52 19.05 4.88
C ILE A 164 -2.68 19.96 4.49
N THR A 165 -3.08 19.93 3.22
CA THR A 165 -4.28 20.62 2.74
C THR A 165 -5.49 19.68 2.79
N GLN A 166 -6.61 20.16 3.33
CA GLN A 166 -7.81 19.36 3.43
C GLN A 166 -8.55 19.25 2.10
N SER A 167 -9.23 18.13 1.91
CA SER A 167 -10.17 17.98 0.78
C SER A 167 -11.26 19.06 0.84
N LYS A 168 -11.66 19.55 -0.33
CA LYS A 168 -12.71 20.54 -0.47
C LYS A 168 -14.10 19.94 -0.74
N ILE A 169 -14.26 18.63 -0.54
CA ILE A 169 -15.49 17.91 -0.91
C ILE A 169 -16.75 18.51 -0.26
N ASP A 170 -16.63 19.00 0.98
CA ASP A 170 -17.77 19.56 1.72
C ASP A 170 -18.04 21.06 1.40
N VAL A 171 -17.17 21.69 0.61
CA VAL A 171 -17.29 23.13 0.28
C VAL A 171 -17.50 23.38 -1.22
N LEU A 172 -17.34 22.37 -2.05
CA LEU A 172 -17.66 22.47 -3.47
C LEU A 172 -19.16 22.34 -3.66
N PRO A 173 -19.80 23.24 -4.43
CA PRO A 173 -21.16 22.99 -4.87
C PRO A 173 -21.19 21.75 -5.77
N TYR A 174 -22.26 20.98 -5.68
CA TYR A 174 -22.52 19.77 -6.47
C TYR A 174 -22.49 20.02 -7.96
#